data_69e616e9d35dceaf90c6f8b62d75fecb
#
_entry.id   69e616e9d35dceaf90c6f8b62d75fecb
#
_cell.length_a   1.000
_cell.length_b   1.000
_cell.length_c   1.000
_cell.angle_alpha   90.00
_cell.angle_beta   90.00
_cell.angle_gamma   90.00
#
_symmetry.space_group_name_H-M   'P 1'
#
loop_
_entity.id
_entity.type
_entity.pdbx_description
1 polymer ?
#
loop_
_entity_poly.entity_id
_entity_poly.type
_entity_poly.pdbx_seq_one_letter_code
_entity_poly.pdbx_strand_id
1 'polypeptide(L)'
;MKHSRKNKVDKRYNENVVEEQQDQGEKGKIFKKKMLSFLKEMLKIIGVLAICALLGIFIALGTRAGSSYRFAESYFSYYVTNNYEEMYKMIDCKESEFINLENFQNKCEGEKIYGSITGYSLSKPVEQGNTVTYVVTYYLGSNTSPHTYTISLHKQKKHTYLFFNTWKVSVNRFLIKDYTINVPVGTVVTMDGEDISKYKSSTSEDGTTDIYTVNTMFSGDH
;
A
#
# COMPACT_ATOMS: atom_id res chain seq x y z
N MET A 1 -98.27 -3.74 -20.48
CA MET A 1 -97.08 -2.93 -20.97
C MET A 1 -96.05 -2.51 -19.91
N LYS A 2 -96.14 -2.82 -18.62
CA LYS A 2 -95.17 -2.41 -17.55
C LYS A 2 -93.94 -3.38 -17.37
N HIS A 3 -94.07 -4.66 -17.72
CA HIS A 3 -92.97 -5.64 -17.49
C HIS A 3 -91.82 -5.53 -18.49
N SER A 4 -92.05 -5.11 -19.74
CA SER A 4 -90.97 -5.00 -20.75
C SER A 4 -90.02 -3.84 -20.52
N ARG A 5 -90.39 -2.77 -19.84
CA ARG A 5 -89.53 -1.61 -19.55
C ARG A 5 -88.52 -1.89 -18.40
N LYS A 6 -88.96 -2.67 -17.41
CA LYS A 6 -88.09 -3.00 -16.23
C LYS A 6 -86.93 -3.86 -16.65
N ASN A 7 -87.10 -4.88 -17.44
CA ASN A 7 -86.04 -5.76 -17.95
C ASN A 7 -84.99 -5.03 -18.82
N LYS A 8 -85.48 -3.98 -19.56
CA LYS A 8 -84.50 -3.20 -20.39
C LYS A 8 -83.67 -2.22 -19.61
N VAL A 9 -84.17 -1.74 -18.47
CA VAL A 9 -83.39 -0.86 -17.54
C VAL A 9 -82.39 -1.66 -16.74
N ASP A 10 -82.78 -2.81 -16.21
CA ASP A 10 -81.90 -3.70 -15.44
C ASP A 10 -80.77 -4.26 -16.33
N LYS A 11 -81.01 -4.54 -17.59
CA LYS A 11 -80.03 -5.00 -18.55
C LYS A 11 -79.00 -3.92 -18.86
N ARG A 12 -79.36 -2.66 -19.05
CA ARG A 12 -78.42 -1.52 -19.26
C ARG A 12 -77.65 -1.19 -18.02
N TYR A 13 -78.27 -1.32 -16.85
CA TYR A 13 -77.53 -1.10 -15.57
C TYR A 13 -76.43 -2.14 -15.37
N ASN A 14 -76.72 -3.41 -15.63
CA ASN A 14 -75.73 -4.47 -15.54
C ASN A 14 -74.60 -4.35 -16.61
N GLU A 15 -74.92 -3.94 -17.85
CA GLU A 15 -73.99 -3.67 -18.92
C GLU A 15 -73.02 -2.53 -18.53
N ASN A 16 -73.49 -1.43 -17.98
CA ASN A 16 -72.68 -0.30 -17.53
C ASN A 16 -71.76 -0.67 -16.32
N VAL A 17 -72.25 -1.47 -15.37
CA VAL A 17 -71.45 -1.92 -14.22
C VAL A 17 -70.34 -2.87 -14.67
N VAL A 18 -70.58 -3.72 -15.66
CA VAL A 18 -69.57 -4.61 -16.23
C VAL A 18 -68.49 -3.82 -17.01
N GLU A 19 -68.88 -2.80 -17.79
CA GLU A 19 -68.00 -1.91 -18.51
C GLU A 19 -67.11 -1.09 -17.54
N GLU A 20 -67.65 -0.53 -16.46
CA GLU A 20 -66.91 0.20 -15.44
C GLU A 20 -65.89 -0.71 -14.72
N GLN A 21 -66.29 -1.95 -14.41
CA GLN A 21 -65.38 -2.91 -13.78
C GLN A 21 -64.22 -3.36 -14.71
N GLN A 22 -64.51 -3.50 -16.02
CA GLN A 22 -63.51 -3.81 -17.02
C GLN A 22 -62.53 -2.62 -17.22
N ASP A 23 -63.02 -1.38 -17.31
CA ASP A 23 -62.22 -0.18 -17.47
C ASP A 23 -61.29 0.05 -16.24
N GLN A 24 -61.80 -0.16 -15.02
CA GLN A 24 -60.99 -0.11 -13.81
C GLN A 24 -59.90 -1.20 -13.78
N GLY A 25 -60.23 -2.41 -14.26
CA GLY A 25 -59.27 -3.52 -14.39
C GLY A 25 -58.15 -3.23 -15.41
N GLU A 26 -58.47 -2.62 -16.54
CA GLU A 26 -57.51 -2.23 -17.56
C GLU A 26 -56.64 -1.07 -17.13
N LYS A 27 -57.18 -0.02 -16.53
CA LYS A 27 -56.44 1.10 -15.94
C LYS A 27 -55.46 0.63 -14.86
N GLY A 28 -55.87 -0.32 -14.00
CA GLY A 28 -55.01 -0.96 -13.00
C GLY A 28 -53.85 -1.73 -13.62
N LYS A 29 -54.06 -2.45 -14.71
CA LYS A 29 -52.99 -3.17 -15.44
C LYS A 29 -51.99 -2.21 -16.10
N ILE A 30 -52.50 -1.13 -16.73
CA ILE A 30 -51.67 -0.10 -17.36
C ILE A 30 -50.84 0.62 -16.31
N PHE A 31 -51.42 0.96 -15.16
CA PHE A 31 -50.72 1.59 -14.04
C PHE A 31 -49.59 0.68 -13.49
N LYS A 32 -49.91 -0.60 -13.24
CA LYS A 32 -48.87 -1.58 -12.80
C LYS A 32 -47.73 -1.71 -13.81
N LYS A 33 -48.03 -1.75 -15.11
CA LYS A 33 -47.03 -1.84 -16.18
C LYS A 33 -46.12 -0.60 -16.22
N LYS A 34 -46.69 0.61 -16.09
CA LYS A 34 -45.94 1.88 -16.02
C LYS A 34 -45.08 1.95 -14.76
N MET A 35 -45.62 1.55 -13.60
CA MET A 35 -44.88 1.50 -12.35
C MET A 35 -43.73 0.52 -12.42
N LEU A 36 -43.92 -0.67 -12.99
CA LEU A 36 -42.85 -1.66 -13.15
C LEU A 36 -41.76 -1.18 -14.11
N SER A 37 -42.14 -0.47 -15.19
CA SER A 37 -41.19 0.16 -16.12
C SER A 37 -40.36 1.25 -15.41
N PHE A 38 -41.00 2.10 -14.64
CA PHE A 38 -40.34 3.14 -13.85
C PHE A 38 -39.36 2.53 -12.82
N LEU A 39 -39.78 1.46 -12.12
CA LEU A 39 -38.95 0.77 -11.17
C LEU A 39 -37.70 0.17 -11.82
N LYS A 40 -37.83 -0.39 -13.03
CA LYS A 40 -36.67 -0.91 -13.79
C LYS A 40 -35.67 0.19 -14.18
N GLU A 41 -36.17 1.34 -14.61
CA GLU A 41 -35.29 2.49 -14.95
C GLU A 41 -34.60 3.05 -13.68
N MET A 42 -35.31 3.17 -12.58
CA MET A 42 -34.72 3.56 -11.29
C MET A 42 -33.63 2.57 -10.84
N LEU A 43 -33.88 1.26 -11.01
CA LEU A 43 -32.90 0.23 -10.65
C LEU A 43 -31.60 0.34 -11.48
N LYS A 44 -31.73 0.67 -12.78
CA LYS A 44 -30.57 0.93 -13.64
C LYS A 44 -29.75 2.14 -13.15
N ILE A 45 -30.44 3.24 -12.82
CA ILE A 45 -29.78 4.46 -12.31
C ILE A 45 -29.06 4.16 -11.00
N ILE A 46 -29.71 3.46 -10.07
CA ILE A 46 -29.09 3.04 -8.80
C ILE A 46 -27.88 2.15 -9.07
N GLY A 47 -27.97 1.22 -10.01
CA GLY A 47 -26.84 0.36 -10.40
C GLY A 47 -25.64 1.16 -10.92
N VAL A 48 -25.88 2.14 -11.80
CA VAL A 48 -24.81 3.03 -12.31
C VAL A 48 -24.19 3.85 -11.18
N LEU A 49 -25.00 4.42 -10.29
CA LEU A 49 -24.50 5.19 -9.15
C LEU A 49 -23.66 4.32 -8.20
N ALA A 50 -24.07 3.08 -7.96
CA ALA A 50 -23.30 2.12 -7.15
C ALA A 50 -21.94 1.80 -7.78
N ILE A 51 -21.89 1.59 -9.10
CA ILE A 51 -20.63 1.35 -9.83
C ILE A 51 -19.72 2.60 -9.73
N CYS A 52 -20.26 3.78 -9.94
CA CYS A 52 -19.49 5.03 -9.80
C CYS A 52 -18.93 5.22 -8.39
N ALA A 53 -19.73 4.91 -7.36
CA ALA A 53 -19.27 4.96 -5.97
C ALA A 53 -18.16 3.96 -5.68
N LEU A 54 -18.27 2.72 -6.16
CA LEU A 54 -17.23 1.70 -6.03
C LEU A 54 -15.93 2.11 -6.74
N LEU A 55 -16.02 2.67 -7.95
CA LEU A 55 -14.87 3.22 -8.67
C LEU A 55 -14.24 4.38 -7.92
N GLY A 56 -15.02 5.29 -7.35
CA GLY A 56 -14.52 6.38 -6.52
C GLY A 56 -13.74 5.88 -5.29
N ILE A 57 -14.28 4.89 -4.58
CA ILE A 57 -13.61 4.25 -3.45
C ILE A 57 -12.31 3.57 -3.90
N PHE A 58 -12.35 2.81 -5.00
CA PHE A 58 -11.18 2.15 -5.56
C PHE A 58 -10.05 3.13 -5.89
N ILE A 59 -10.37 4.25 -6.57
CA ILE A 59 -9.40 5.30 -6.88
C ILE A 59 -8.85 5.93 -5.61
N ALA A 60 -9.70 6.27 -4.63
CA ALA A 60 -9.28 6.88 -3.37
C ALA A 60 -8.33 5.98 -2.57
N LEU A 61 -8.63 4.68 -2.47
CA LEU A 61 -7.77 3.70 -1.80
C LEU A 61 -6.45 3.50 -2.54
N GLY A 62 -6.52 3.40 -3.86
CA GLY A 62 -5.34 3.18 -4.69
C GLY A 62 -4.39 4.37 -4.71
N THR A 63 -4.89 5.61 -4.79
CA THR A 63 -4.05 6.82 -4.71
C THR A 63 -3.38 6.94 -3.34
N ARG A 64 -4.06 6.53 -2.26
CA ARG A 64 -3.45 6.46 -0.93
C ARG A 64 -2.33 5.43 -0.86
N ALA A 65 -2.59 4.21 -1.33
CA ALA A 65 -1.63 3.11 -1.30
C ALA A 65 -0.42 3.35 -2.22
N GLY A 66 -0.63 4.03 -3.36
CA GLY A 66 0.43 4.36 -4.32
C GLY A 66 1.19 5.66 -4.02
N SER A 67 0.85 6.37 -2.95
CA SER A 67 1.48 7.64 -2.59
C SER A 67 2.88 7.43 -2.01
N SER A 68 3.92 7.95 -2.69
CA SER A 68 5.30 7.97 -2.19
C SER A 68 5.42 8.74 -0.87
N TYR A 69 4.66 9.85 -0.73
CA TYR A 69 4.64 10.65 0.50
C TYR A 69 4.19 9.81 1.70
N ARG A 70 3.04 9.14 1.58
CA ARG A 70 2.52 8.30 2.66
C ARG A 70 3.42 7.12 2.98
N PHE A 71 4.07 6.57 1.97
CA PHE A 71 5.02 5.48 2.16
C PHE A 71 6.25 5.96 2.95
N ALA A 72 6.81 7.13 2.60
CA ALA A 72 7.92 7.74 3.33
C ALA A 72 7.52 8.14 4.76
N GLU A 73 6.33 8.72 4.93
CA GLU A 73 5.77 9.08 6.23
C GLU A 73 5.61 7.86 7.15
N SER A 74 5.06 6.75 6.62
CA SER A 74 4.92 5.50 7.38
C SER A 74 6.29 4.93 7.77
N TYR A 75 7.27 4.92 6.86
CA TYR A 75 8.61 4.46 7.15
C TYR A 75 9.26 5.27 8.30
N PHE A 76 9.12 6.61 8.25
CA PHE A 76 9.66 7.45 9.33
C PHE A 76 8.86 7.29 10.64
N SER A 77 7.55 7.08 10.58
CA SER A 77 6.74 6.77 11.75
C SER A 77 7.20 5.50 12.45
N TYR A 78 7.56 4.46 11.70
CA TYR A 78 8.16 3.24 12.26
C TYR A 78 9.54 3.49 12.86
N TYR A 79 10.34 4.36 12.25
CA TYR A 79 11.62 4.80 12.84
C TYR A 79 11.41 5.48 14.20
N VAL A 80 10.44 6.40 14.30
CA VAL A 80 10.08 7.10 15.56
C VAL A 80 9.66 6.13 16.66
N THR A 81 8.96 5.06 16.29
CA THR A 81 8.45 4.05 17.23
C THR A 81 9.39 2.86 17.43
N ASN A 82 10.58 2.87 16.83
CA ASN A 82 11.57 1.78 16.81
C ASN A 82 10.97 0.44 16.29
N ASN A 83 9.99 0.52 15.38
CA ASN A 83 9.41 -0.66 14.76
C ASN A 83 10.26 -1.08 13.56
N TYR A 84 11.44 -1.59 13.83
CA TYR A 84 12.42 -1.97 12.80
C TYR A 84 11.95 -3.11 11.91
N GLU A 85 11.09 -4.00 12.43
CA GLU A 85 10.52 -5.09 11.65
C GLU A 85 9.66 -4.55 10.49
N GLU A 86 8.78 -3.58 10.76
CA GLU A 86 7.96 -2.96 9.71
C GLU A 86 8.83 -2.10 8.77
N MET A 87 9.86 -1.44 9.28
CA MET A 87 10.84 -0.73 8.42
C MET A 87 11.55 -1.69 7.47
N TYR A 88 12.00 -2.85 7.98
CA TYR A 88 12.68 -3.87 7.19
C TYR A 88 11.82 -4.40 6.03
N LYS A 89 10.53 -4.62 6.27
CA LYS A 89 9.58 -5.00 5.22
C LYS A 89 9.45 -3.96 4.10
N MET A 90 9.77 -2.69 4.38
CA MET A 90 9.66 -1.58 3.43
C MET A 90 10.92 -1.30 2.62
N ILE A 91 12.07 -1.87 2.96
CA ILE A 91 13.33 -1.62 2.28
C ILE A 91 13.49 -2.44 0.99
N ASP A 92 14.33 -1.93 0.08
CA ASP A 92 14.67 -2.57 -1.20
C ASP A 92 16.02 -3.30 -1.06
N CYS A 93 15.99 -4.48 -0.48
CA CYS A 93 17.14 -5.35 -0.37
C CYS A 93 16.77 -6.81 -0.63
N LYS A 94 17.75 -7.60 -1.00
CA LYS A 94 17.64 -9.06 -1.09
C LYS A 94 18.23 -9.64 0.18
N GLU A 95 17.47 -10.46 0.88
CA GLU A 95 17.95 -11.16 2.08
C GLU A 95 19.18 -12.01 1.79
N SER A 96 20.11 -11.97 2.71
CA SER A 96 21.31 -12.80 2.75
C SER A 96 21.76 -12.94 4.21
N GLU A 97 22.84 -13.69 4.44
CA GLU A 97 23.38 -13.93 5.77
C GLU A 97 23.67 -12.62 6.53
N PHE A 98 24.21 -11.60 5.84
CA PHE A 98 24.54 -10.30 6.42
C PHE A 98 23.57 -9.18 6.04
N ILE A 99 22.48 -9.54 5.35
CA ILE A 99 21.34 -8.64 5.05
C ILE A 99 20.10 -9.32 5.58
N ASN A 100 19.84 -9.17 6.86
CA ASN A 100 18.74 -9.73 7.60
C ASN A 100 18.14 -8.70 8.57
N LEU A 101 17.06 -9.06 9.24
CA LEU A 101 16.36 -8.16 10.16
C LEU A 101 17.23 -7.77 11.35
N GLU A 102 18.00 -8.71 11.91
CA GLU A 102 18.87 -8.48 13.08
C GLU A 102 19.95 -7.44 12.77
N ASN A 103 20.69 -7.62 11.67
CA ASN A 103 21.72 -6.67 11.25
C ASN A 103 21.11 -5.30 10.86
N PHE A 104 19.90 -5.27 10.32
CA PHE A 104 19.20 -4.02 10.09
C PHE A 104 18.79 -3.31 11.38
N GLN A 105 18.37 -4.04 12.40
CA GLN A 105 18.07 -3.49 13.73
C GLN A 105 19.33 -2.91 14.36
N ASN A 106 20.43 -3.68 14.42
CA ASN A 106 21.71 -3.24 14.94
C ASN A 106 22.20 -1.95 14.25
N LYS A 107 22.07 -1.91 12.93
CA LYS A 107 22.36 -0.71 12.13
C LYS A 107 21.52 0.48 12.54
N CYS A 108 20.21 0.32 12.67
CA CYS A 108 19.30 1.40 13.04
C CYS A 108 19.55 1.87 14.48
N GLU A 109 19.84 0.96 15.40
CA GLU A 109 20.15 1.28 16.80
C GLU A 109 21.48 2.02 16.94
N GLY A 110 22.50 1.62 16.19
CA GLY A 110 23.79 2.31 16.17
C GLY A 110 23.73 3.74 15.63
N GLU A 111 22.78 4.03 14.76
CA GLU A 111 22.54 5.40 14.23
C GLU A 111 21.50 6.20 15.02
N LYS A 112 20.90 5.60 16.06
CA LYS A 112 19.85 6.23 16.82
C LYS A 112 20.33 7.47 17.55
N ILE A 113 19.72 8.60 17.24
CA ILE A 113 19.92 9.82 18.01
C ILE A 113 19.09 9.71 19.29
N TYR A 114 19.77 9.78 20.45
CA TYR A 114 19.11 9.69 21.75
C TYR A 114 18.17 10.87 21.98
N GLY A 115 16.94 10.56 22.33
CA GLY A 115 15.88 11.53 22.64
C GLY A 115 14.53 11.15 22.01
N SER A 116 13.45 11.63 22.61
CA SER A 116 12.10 11.43 22.04
C SER A 116 11.87 12.42 20.92
N ILE A 117 11.48 11.93 19.76
CA ILE A 117 11.03 12.77 18.63
C ILE A 117 9.67 13.35 18.97
N THR A 118 9.60 14.69 19.07
CA THR A 118 8.38 15.42 19.47
C THR A 118 7.54 15.92 18.30
N GLY A 119 8.13 15.94 17.10
CA GLY A 119 7.44 16.30 15.86
C GLY A 119 8.34 16.15 14.66
N TYR A 120 7.74 15.94 13.51
CA TYR A 120 8.48 15.86 12.24
C TYR A 120 7.62 16.35 11.07
N SER A 121 8.30 16.69 9.98
CA SER A 121 7.68 17.04 8.70
C SER A 121 8.53 16.54 7.54
N LEU A 122 7.88 16.16 6.45
CA LEU A 122 8.53 15.76 5.21
C LEU A 122 8.60 16.96 4.25
N SER A 123 9.71 17.09 3.54
CA SER A 123 9.88 18.07 2.47
C SER A 123 8.94 17.79 1.28
N LYS A 124 8.91 18.70 0.32
CA LYS A 124 8.43 18.37 -1.03
C LYS A 124 9.32 17.27 -1.62
N PRO A 125 8.77 16.38 -2.45
CA PRO A 125 9.55 15.34 -3.11
C PRO A 125 10.55 15.92 -4.11
N VAL A 126 11.73 15.32 -4.17
CA VAL A 126 12.67 15.50 -5.28
C VAL A 126 12.66 14.23 -6.11
N GLU A 127 12.19 14.34 -7.36
CA GLU A 127 12.02 13.20 -8.26
C GLU A 127 13.17 13.11 -9.25
N GLN A 128 13.79 11.94 -9.38
CA GLN A 128 14.84 11.65 -10.36
C GLN A 128 14.59 10.26 -10.96
N GLY A 129 14.01 10.23 -12.14
CA GLY A 129 13.64 8.98 -12.81
C GLY A 129 12.68 8.13 -11.98
N ASN A 130 13.12 6.96 -11.55
CA ASN A 130 12.32 6.04 -10.72
C ASN A 130 12.54 6.23 -9.22
N THR A 131 13.28 7.26 -8.81
CA THR A 131 13.60 7.56 -7.41
C THR A 131 12.90 8.82 -6.97
N VAL A 132 12.32 8.79 -5.78
CA VAL A 132 11.72 9.95 -5.10
C VAL A 132 12.38 10.10 -3.75
N THR A 133 12.93 11.28 -3.47
CA THR A 133 13.62 11.57 -2.22
C THR A 133 12.89 12.59 -1.39
N TYR A 134 12.75 12.31 -0.11
CA TYR A 134 12.22 13.21 0.91
C TYR A 134 13.28 13.51 1.95
N VAL A 135 13.32 14.74 2.41
CA VAL A 135 14.06 15.13 3.61
C VAL A 135 13.04 15.28 4.74
N VAL A 136 13.20 14.49 5.78
CA VAL A 136 12.42 14.60 7.01
C VAL A 136 13.16 15.52 7.95
N THR A 137 12.51 16.59 8.39
CA THR A 137 12.99 17.45 9.48
C THR A 137 12.26 17.07 10.74
N TYR A 138 12.99 16.82 11.84
CA TYR A 138 12.42 16.41 13.12
C TYR A 138 13.13 17.08 14.31
N TYR A 139 12.50 17.04 15.47
CA TYR A 139 12.95 17.69 16.69
C TYR A 139 13.00 16.69 17.84
N LEU A 140 13.97 16.85 18.75
CA LEU A 140 14.19 15.96 19.90
C LEU A 140 13.87 16.68 21.21
N GLY A 141 12.94 16.13 22.00
CA GLY A 141 12.56 16.67 23.30
C GLY A 141 12.15 18.12 23.24
N SER A 142 12.69 18.95 24.12
CA SER A 142 12.50 20.41 24.10
C SER A 142 13.50 21.16 23.22
N ASN A 143 14.37 20.46 22.52
CA ASN A 143 15.38 21.09 21.65
C ASN A 143 14.71 21.64 20.37
N THR A 144 14.97 22.90 20.07
CA THR A 144 14.47 23.57 18.88
C THR A 144 15.40 23.41 17.66
N SER A 145 16.56 22.81 17.83
CA SER A 145 17.48 22.53 16.71
C SER A 145 16.93 21.41 15.84
N PRO A 146 16.74 21.63 14.54
CA PRO A 146 16.23 20.61 13.64
C PRO A 146 17.31 19.57 13.33
N HIS A 147 16.89 18.32 13.32
CA HIS A 147 17.61 17.19 12.74
C HIS A 147 17.02 16.82 11.40
N THR A 148 17.80 16.19 10.54
CA THR A 148 17.34 15.75 9.23
C THR A 148 17.58 14.28 8.99
N TYR A 149 16.63 13.62 8.31
CA TYR A 149 16.75 12.24 7.87
C TYR A 149 16.29 12.15 6.42
N THR A 150 17.09 11.54 5.54
CA THR A 150 16.76 11.45 4.13
C THR A 150 16.17 10.07 3.81
N ILE A 151 15.03 10.05 3.14
CA ILE A 151 14.36 8.84 2.67
C ILE A 151 14.32 8.87 1.15
N SER A 152 15.01 7.93 0.52
CA SER A 152 14.96 7.74 -0.93
C SER A 152 14.13 6.50 -1.25
N LEU A 153 13.11 6.66 -2.09
CA LEU A 153 12.19 5.62 -2.49
C LEU A 153 12.44 5.22 -3.93
N HIS A 154 12.48 3.92 -4.19
CA HIS A 154 12.50 3.38 -5.55
C HIS A 154 11.11 2.90 -5.95
N LYS A 155 10.65 3.36 -7.11
CA LYS A 155 9.42 2.87 -7.74
C LYS A 155 9.63 1.44 -8.22
N GLN A 156 8.79 0.53 -7.76
CA GLN A 156 8.86 -0.87 -8.15
C GLN A 156 8.18 -1.10 -9.50
N LYS A 157 8.59 -2.14 -10.23
CA LYS A 157 7.95 -2.57 -11.47
C LYS A 157 6.54 -3.13 -11.25
N LYS A 158 6.30 -3.70 -10.06
CA LYS A 158 4.99 -4.23 -9.66
C LYS A 158 4.06 -3.09 -9.25
N HIS A 159 2.80 -3.16 -9.68
CA HIS A 159 1.77 -2.19 -9.28
C HIS A 159 0.84 -2.79 -8.23
N THR A 160 0.36 -1.95 -7.31
CA THR A 160 -0.74 -2.27 -6.40
C THR A 160 -2.06 -1.94 -7.07
N TYR A 161 -3.08 -2.77 -6.89
CA TYR A 161 -4.41 -2.58 -7.49
C TYR A 161 -4.37 -2.28 -9.00
N LEU A 162 -3.49 -2.98 -9.77
CA LEU A 162 -3.29 -2.90 -11.22
C LEU A 162 -2.64 -1.62 -11.76
N PHE A 163 -2.83 -0.45 -11.12
CA PHE A 163 -2.42 0.84 -11.71
C PHE A 163 -1.56 1.70 -10.79
N PHE A 164 -1.57 1.45 -9.48
CA PHE A 164 -0.91 2.33 -8.52
C PHE A 164 0.53 1.91 -8.27
N ASN A 165 1.41 2.89 -8.13
CA ASN A 165 2.82 2.64 -7.91
C ASN A 165 3.05 1.92 -6.58
N THR A 166 4.05 1.05 -6.57
CA THR A 166 4.57 0.42 -5.35
C THR A 166 5.96 0.96 -5.09
N TRP A 167 6.27 1.21 -3.85
CA TRP A 167 7.51 1.83 -3.42
C TRP A 167 8.31 0.92 -2.49
N LYS A 168 9.64 1.08 -2.50
CA LYS A 168 10.57 0.50 -1.53
C LYS A 168 11.59 1.56 -1.15
N VAL A 169 12.05 1.54 0.11
CA VAL A 169 13.10 2.43 0.59
C VAL A 169 14.45 1.93 0.09
N SER A 170 15.22 2.80 -0.54
CA SER A 170 16.60 2.50 -0.93
C SER A 170 17.50 2.45 0.30
N VAL A 171 18.20 1.35 0.46
CA VAL A 171 19.16 1.16 1.56
C VAL A 171 20.62 1.24 1.11
N ASN A 172 20.87 1.66 -0.13
CA ASN A 172 22.24 1.71 -0.68
C ASN A 172 23.25 2.43 0.23
N ARG A 173 22.80 3.45 0.96
CA ARG A 173 23.64 4.18 1.94
C ARG A 173 23.98 3.38 3.20
N PHE A 174 23.26 2.30 3.46
CA PHE A 174 23.43 1.43 4.62
C PHE A 174 24.23 0.17 4.29
N LEU A 175 24.58 -0.02 3.01
CA LEU A 175 25.25 -1.21 2.54
C LEU A 175 26.74 -0.94 2.32
N ILE A 176 27.56 -1.87 2.82
CA ILE A 176 28.96 -2.01 2.46
C ILE A 176 29.04 -3.09 1.39
N LYS A 177 29.81 -2.84 0.34
CA LYS A 177 30.06 -3.79 -0.74
C LYS A 177 31.50 -4.23 -0.74
N ASP A 178 31.71 -5.50 -1.12
CA ASP A 178 33.02 -6.11 -1.30
C ASP A 178 33.95 -5.92 -0.07
N TYR A 179 33.34 -6.13 1.13
CA TYR A 179 34.08 -6.01 2.38
C TYR A 179 35.13 -7.12 2.51
N THR A 180 36.38 -6.74 2.68
CA THR A 180 37.52 -7.67 2.68
C THR A 180 38.11 -7.82 4.06
N ILE A 181 38.30 -9.06 4.49
CA ILE A 181 38.93 -9.45 5.75
C ILE A 181 40.21 -10.25 5.42
N ASN A 182 41.33 -9.82 5.97
CA ASN A 182 42.64 -10.45 5.78
C ASN A 182 43.10 -11.07 7.11
N VAL A 183 43.39 -12.37 7.12
CA VAL A 183 43.82 -13.09 8.32
C VAL A 183 44.95 -14.04 7.98
N PRO A 184 45.81 -14.43 8.94
CA PRO A 184 46.84 -15.46 8.72
C PRO A 184 46.22 -16.78 8.22
N VAL A 185 46.89 -17.46 7.32
CA VAL A 185 46.45 -18.76 6.78
C VAL A 185 46.16 -19.74 7.92
N GLY A 186 45.02 -20.44 7.82
CA GLY A 186 44.54 -21.40 8.80
C GLY A 186 43.78 -20.79 9.98
N THR A 187 43.53 -19.48 9.98
CA THR A 187 42.64 -18.83 10.96
C THR A 187 41.19 -19.16 10.67
N VAL A 188 40.43 -19.55 11.69
CA VAL A 188 38.96 -19.66 11.62
C VAL A 188 38.40 -18.27 11.82
N VAL A 189 37.58 -17.82 10.88
CA VAL A 189 36.96 -16.49 10.90
C VAL A 189 35.45 -16.61 11.00
N THR A 190 34.89 -15.91 11.97
CA THR A 190 33.45 -15.77 12.13
C THR A 190 33.05 -14.30 12.04
N MET A 191 31.88 -14.01 11.54
CA MET A 191 31.28 -12.69 11.51
C MET A 191 29.78 -12.83 11.88
N ASP A 192 29.33 -12.04 12.85
CA ASP A 192 27.95 -12.18 13.45
C ASP A 192 27.70 -13.62 14.00
N GLY A 193 28.72 -14.31 14.45
CA GLY A 193 28.66 -15.69 14.92
C GLY A 193 28.60 -16.75 13.81
N GLU A 194 28.56 -16.36 12.54
CA GLU A 194 28.54 -17.26 11.39
C GLU A 194 29.94 -17.53 10.86
N ASP A 195 30.22 -18.78 10.48
CA ASP A 195 31.47 -19.17 9.82
C ASP A 195 31.51 -18.62 8.40
N ILE A 196 32.48 -17.75 8.13
CA ILE A 196 32.67 -17.12 6.82
C ILE A 196 33.66 -17.84 5.91
N SER A 197 34.03 -19.09 6.17
CA SER A 197 34.97 -19.88 5.35
C SER A 197 34.56 -19.93 3.86
N LYS A 198 33.24 -19.96 3.57
CA LYS A 198 32.70 -19.93 2.21
C LYS A 198 32.95 -18.63 1.45
N TYR A 199 33.31 -17.54 2.14
CA TYR A 199 33.60 -16.23 1.54
C TYR A 199 35.11 -16.06 1.28
N LYS A 200 35.93 -17.10 1.50
CA LYS A 200 37.36 -17.06 1.14
C LYS A 200 37.49 -16.86 -0.36
N SER A 201 38.07 -15.73 -0.76
CA SER A 201 38.22 -15.33 -2.16
C SER A 201 39.60 -15.72 -2.71
N SER A 202 40.64 -15.63 -1.91
CA SER A 202 42.01 -15.98 -2.31
C SER A 202 42.94 -16.19 -1.09
N THR A 203 44.17 -16.55 -1.38
CA THR A 203 45.31 -16.48 -0.46
C THR A 203 46.36 -15.56 -1.08
N SER A 204 47.07 -14.78 -0.28
CA SER A 204 48.14 -13.87 -0.74
C SER A 204 49.22 -14.62 -1.52
N GLU A 205 49.97 -13.92 -2.37
CA GLU A 205 50.99 -14.53 -3.23
C GLU A 205 52.12 -15.19 -2.41
N ASP A 206 52.41 -14.66 -1.24
CA ASP A 206 53.42 -15.22 -0.30
C ASP A 206 52.88 -16.40 0.54
N GLY A 207 51.59 -16.75 0.37
CA GLY A 207 50.94 -17.87 1.04
C GLY A 207 50.72 -17.66 2.54
N THR A 208 50.84 -16.45 3.06
CA THR A 208 50.75 -16.17 4.51
C THR A 208 49.38 -15.69 4.97
N THR A 209 48.58 -15.14 4.06
CA THR A 209 47.33 -14.45 4.39
C THR A 209 46.16 -15.00 3.56
N ASP A 210 45.10 -15.41 4.24
CA ASP A 210 43.83 -15.74 3.62
C ASP A 210 42.95 -14.49 3.52
N ILE A 211 42.32 -14.31 2.37
CA ILE A 211 41.48 -13.15 2.02
C ILE A 211 40.05 -13.62 1.87
N TYR A 212 39.15 -13.03 2.64
CA TYR A 212 37.73 -13.26 2.59
C TYR A 212 37.02 -12.02 2.04
N THR A 213 36.01 -12.19 1.19
CA THR A 213 35.27 -11.08 0.61
C THR A 213 33.77 -11.30 0.77
N VAL A 214 33.14 -10.45 1.57
CA VAL A 214 31.68 -10.42 1.72
C VAL A 214 31.10 -9.42 0.72
N ASN A 215 30.32 -9.90 -0.24
CA ASN A 215 29.84 -9.08 -1.37
C ASN A 215 28.96 -7.91 -0.93
N THR A 216 28.11 -8.11 0.06
CA THR A 216 27.19 -7.06 0.55
C THR A 216 26.74 -7.36 1.96
N MET A 217 26.79 -6.35 2.82
CA MET A 217 26.35 -6.41 4.22
C MET A 217 25.80 -5.06 4.65
N PHE A 218 25.02 -5.00 5.72
CA PHE A 218 24.69 -3.72 6.34
C PHE A 218 25.97 -3.12 6.96
N SER A 219 26.05 -1.78 6.99
CA SER A 219 27.10 -1.10 7.75
C SER A 219 26.74 -1.14 9.24
N GLY A 220 27.73 -1.29 10.10
CA GLY A 220 27.55 -1.36 11.56
C GLY A 220 28.61 -2.26 12.19
N ASP A 221 28.37 -2.62 13.45
CA ASP A 221 29.19 -3.60 14.15
C ASP A 221 28.77 -5.01 13.73
N HIS A 222 29.76 -5.86 13.47
CA HIS A 222 29.64 -7.25 13.03
C HIS A 222 30.53 -8.20 13.82
#